data_3a8d559e326655996760ad3a0142656a
#
_entry.id   3a8d559e326655996760ad3a0142656a
#
_cell.length_a   1.000
_cell.length_b   1.000
_cell.length_c   1.000
_cell.angle_alpha   90.00
_cell.angle_beta   90.00
_cell.angle_gamma   90.00
#
_symmetry.space_group_name_H-M   'P 1'
#
loop_
_entity.id
_entity.type
_entity.pdbx_description
1 polymer ?
#
loop_
_entity_poly.entity_id
_entity_poly.type
_entity_poly.pdbx_seq_one_letter_code
_entity_poly.pdbx_strand_id
1 'polypeptide(L)'
;MPFPEGTYSFSTNEVTINQGDNFSSDTIFISFSNWDKLSKIDKYLLPVSLKAVDDKGAVSMDRNLIYFIADFSTTNTGYNKPAAWKPLDRTDWDVSFSYAYGYDEAQFGGRLAVDGDVSTTWFTWGVVSAGECWWATTLPAPTHLTGFSLTRQTTFGSSYNVREAKVKVKKEGDTEWTEAGLFRFGSFKGNDPQYAVFIPAVENVKEFRIDIVSPADFTGFAELDLYQ
;
A
#
# COMPACT_ATOMS: atom_id res chain seq x y z
N MET A 1 -9.11 13.20 2.07
CA MET A 1 -10.57 13.09 1.90
C MET A 1 -11.24 12.95 3.29
N PRO A 2 -12.53 13.30 3.48
CA PRO A 2 -13.24 12.96 4.71
C PRO A 2 -13.44 11.44 4.79
N PHE A 3 -13.56 10.93 6.02
CA PHE A 3 -13.99 9.55 6.22
C PHE A 3 -15.41 9.34 5.67
N PRO A 4 -15.67 8.29 4.89
CA PRO A 4 -16.99 7.97 4.40
C PRO A 4 -17.97 7.69 5.54
N GLU A 5 -19.23 8.00 5.32
CA GLU A 5 -20.29 7.73 6.29
C GLU A 5 -20.36 6.22 6.60
N GLY A 6 -20.58 5.90 7.89
CA GLY A 6 -20.65 4.52 8.38
C GLY A 6 -19.28 3.81 8.53
N THR A 7 -18.16 4.52 8.37
CA THR A 7 -16.82 3.98 8.66
C THR A 7 -16.32 4.31 10.07
N TYR A 8 -17.05 5.12 10.80
CA TYR A 8 -16.77 5.45 12.19
C TYR A 8 -18.05 5.70 12.98
N SER A 9 -17.96 5.58 14.28
CA SER A 9 -19.04 5.90 15.23
C SER A 9 -18.48 6.40 16.56
N PHE A 10 -19.26 7.20 17.26
CA PHE A 10 -18.97 7.65 18.62
C PHE A 10 -19.80 6.84 19.61
N SER A 11 -19.21 6.49 20.78
CA SER A 11 -19.94 5.82 21.86
C SER A 11 -21.02 6.74 22.47
N THR A 12 -20.72 8.04 22.52
CA THR A 12 -21.64 9.12 22.91
C THR A 12 -21.17 10.41 22.26
N ASN A 13 -22.08 11.36 22.09
CA ASN A 13 -21.75 12.69 21.58
C ASN A 13 -21.58 13.72 22.71
N GLU A 14 -21.86 13.34 23.93
CA GLU A 14 -21.84 14.25 25.07
C GLU A 14 -21.21 13.56 26.28
N VAL A 15 -20.45 14.35 27.04
CA VAL A 15 -19.93 13.98 28.36
C VAL A 15 -20.09 15.16 29.30
N THR A 16 -20.26 14.89 30.61
CA THR A 16 -20.44 15.92 31.65
C THR A 16 -19.17 16.01 32.48
N ILE A 17 -18.72 17.24 32.73
CA ILE A 17 -17.72 17.57 33.74
C ILE A 17 -18.50 18.20 34.93
N ASN A 18 -18.52 17.53 36.08
CA ASN A 18 -19.21 18.06 37.24
C ASN A 18 -18.48 19.28 37.82
N GLN A 19 -19.21 20.07 38.55
CA GLN A 19 -18.64 21.25 39.24
C GLN A 19 -17.51 20.83 40.19
N GLY A 20 -16.31 21.36 39.94
CA GLY A 20 -15.12 21.07 40.74
C GLY A 20 -14.23 19.97 40.17
N ASP A 21 -14.68 19.26 39.15
CA ASP A 21 -13.88 18.26 38.46
C ASP A 21 -13.05 18.87 37.31
N ASN A 22 -11.87 18.31 37.07
CA ASN A 22 -11.02 18.69 35.94
C ASN A 22 -11.24 17.82 34.68
N PHE A 23 -11.97 16.72 34.83
CA PHE A 23 -12.20 15.73 33.76
C PHE A 23 -13.65 15.25 33.83
N SER A 24 -14.17 14.78 32.68
CA SER A 24 -15.45 14.08 32.66
C SER A 24 -15.34 12.72 33.34
N SER A 25 -16.42 12.25 33.96
CA SER A 25 -16.54 10.88 34.47
C SER A 25 -16.55 9.83 33.33
N ASP A 26 -16.99 10.24 32.14
CA ASP A 26 -17.16 9.37 30.99
C ASP A 26 -16.11 9.66 29.92
N THR A 27 -15.85 8.63 29.09
CA THR A 27 -14.93 8.71 27.96
C THR A 27 -15.68 8.52 26.64
N ILE A 28 -15.40 9.39 25.67
CA ILE A 28 -15.91 9.21 24.30
C ILE A 28 -14.98 8.26 23.57
N PHE A 29 -15.49 7.11 23.13
CA PHE A 29 -14.78 6.19 22.28
C PHE A 29 -15.17 6.46 20.82
N ILE A 30 -14.16 6.46 19.93
CA ILE A 30 -14.36 6.49 18.49
C ILE A 30 -14.00 5.11 17.96
N SER A 31 -14.98 4.42 17.39
CA SER A 31 -14.79 3.12 16.77
C SER A 31 -14.74 3.27 15.25
N PHE A 32 -13.78 2.65 14.62
CA PHE A 32 -13.66 2.59 13.17
C PHE A 32 -14.05 1.21 12.67
N SER A 33 -14.80 1.15 11.57
CA SER A 33 -15.31 -0.09 10.97
C SER A 33 -15.40 0.05 9.45
N ASN A 34 -15.80 -1.05 8.78
CA ASN A 34 -16.01 -1.03 7.31
C ASN A 34 -14.81 -0.49 6.54
N TRP A 35 -13.62 -0.94 6.91
CA TRP A 35 -12.35 -0.56 6.28
C TRP A 35 -12.27 -0.89 4.78
N ASP A 36 -13.13 -1.81 4.31
CA ASP A 36 -13.32 -2.17 2.91
C ASP A 36 -13.90 -1.02 2.06
N LYS A 37 -14.60 -0.07 2.70
CA LYS A 37 -15.10 1.14 2.03
C LYS A 37 -14.02 2.20 1.81
N LEU A 38 -12.84 2.04 2.39
CA LEU A 38 -11.73 2.97 2.25
C LEU A 38 -10.83 2.55 1.09
N SER A 39 -10.54 3.49 0.19
CA SER A 39 -9.52 3.31 -0.84
C SER A 39 -8.15 3.10 -0.19
N LYS A 40 -7.39 2.13 -0.69
CA LYS A 40 -6.06 1.78 -0.16
C LYS A 40 -4.96 2.77 -0.58
N ILE A 41 -5.29 3.75 -1.41
CA ILE A 41 -4.35 4.76 -1.92
C ILE A 41 -4.62 6.16 -1.38
N ASP A 42 -5.76 6.36 -0.72
CA ASP A 42 -6.17 7.67 -0.23
C ASP A 42 -5.82 7.88 1.24
N LYS A 43 -5.75 9.16 1.62
CA LYS A 43 -5.66 9.59 3.01
C LYS A 43 -7.00 10.12 3.46
N TYR A 44 -7.45 9.65 4.60
CA TYR A 44 -8.71 10.08 5.20
C TYR A 44 -8.45 10.91 6.45
N LEU A 45 -9.29 11.92 6.66
CA LEU A 45 -9.22 12.83 7.78
C LEU A 45 -10.58 12.92 8.45
N LEU A 46 -10.61 12.65 9.76
CA LEU A 46 -11.76 12.89 10.62
C LEU A 46 -11.40 13.99 11.61
N PRO A 47 -11.88 15.22 11.41
CA PRO A 47 -11.79 16.28 12.41
C PRO A 47 -12.86 16.06 13.49
N VAL A 48 -12.47 16.06 14.74
CA VAL A 48 -13.37 15.99 15.89
C VAL A 48 -13.19 17.25 16.73
N SER A 49 -14.25 18.03 16.88
CA SER A 49 -14.25 19.27 17.64
C SER A 49 -15.12 19.17 18.89
N LEU A 50 -14.64 19.73 19.98
CA LEU A 50 -15.43 19.95 21.19
C LEU A 50 -16.28 21.22 21.04
N LYS A 51 -17.51 21.12 21.48
CA LYS A 51 -18.42 22.28 21.61
C LYS A 51 -18.99 22.32 23.01
N ALA A 52 -19.08 23.50 23.59
CA ALA A 52 -19.85 23.69 24.85
C ALA A 52 -21.34 23.60 24.52
N VAL A 53 -22.09 22.95 25.39
CA VAL A 53 -23.53 22.75 25.23
C VAL A 53 -24.32 23.61 26.21
N ASP A 54 -23.70 24.14 27.29
CA ASP A 54 -24.31 25.02 28.24
C ASP A 54 -23.58 26.36 28.36
N ASP A 55 -24.25 27.36 28.96
CA ASP A 55 -23.74 28.73 29.12
C ASP A 55 -22.67 28.87 30.23
N LYS A 56 -22.27 27.76 30.85
CA LYS A 56 -21.36 27.76 32.01
C LYS A 56 -19.94 27.39 31.68
N GLY A 57 -19.70 26.91 30.49
CA GLY A 57 -18.40 26.47 30.03
C GLY A 57 -17.93 27.18 28.77
N ALA A 58 -16.63 27.37 28.65
CA ALA A 58 -16.00 27.86 27.44
C ALA A 58 -15.06 26.80 26.88
N VAL A 59 -15.16 26.52 25.58
CA VAL A 59 -14.23 25.64 24.86
C VAL A 59 -12.97 26.43 24.56
N SER A 60 -11.81 25.83 24.80
CA SER A 60 -10.52 26.42 24.39
C SER A 60 -10.51 26.67 22.87
N MET A 61 -10.20 27.87 22.45
CA MET A 61 -10.08 28.22 21.03
C MET A 61 -8.89 27.53 20.37
N ASP A 62 -7.86 27.15 21.14
CA ASP A 62 -6.61 26.62 20.62
C ASP A 62 -6.51 25.10 20.70
N ARG A 63 -7.38 24.42 21.46
CA ARG A 63 -7.28 22.99 21.77
C ARG A 63 -8.60 22.24 21.68
N ASN A 64 -9.50 22.67 20.84
CA ASN A 64 -10.84 22.09 20.69
C ASN A 64 -10.97 21.15 19.51
N LEU A 65 -9.89 20.89 18.78
CA LEU A 65 -9.92 20.11 17.55
C LEU A 65 -8.85 19.03 17.56
N ILE A 66 -9.25 17.79 17.29
CA ILE A 66 -8.39 16.63 17.14
C ILE A 66 -8.58 16.09 15.72
N TYR A 67 -7.51 15.70 15.07
CA TYR A 67 -7.54 15.05 13.76
C TYR A 67 -7.17 13.58 13.87
N PHE A 68 -8.05 12.71 13.38
CA PHE A 68 -7.71 11.30 13.12
C PHE A 68 -7.38 11.16 11.63
N ILE A 69 -6.24 10.57 11.36
CA ILE A 69 -5.74 10.37 9.98
C ILE A 69 -5.61 8.88 9.74
N ALA A 70 -6.29 8.35 8.71
CA ALA A 70 -5.98 7.05 8.16
C ALA A 70 -5.17 7.24 6.87
N ASP A 71 -3.97 6.70 6.85
CA ASP A 71 -3.04 6.75 5.73
C ASP A 71 -2.55 5.33 5.42
N PHE A 72 -3.06 4.76 4.35
CA PHE A 72 -2.70 3.42 3.93
C PHE A 72 -1.42 3.38 3.08
N SER A 73 -0.89 4.56 2.71
CA SER A 73 0.19 4.69 1.74
C SER A 73 1.60 4.67 2.35
N THR A 74 1.76 4.69 3.67
CA THR A 74 3.05 5.09 4.25
C THR A 74 3.78 4.03 5.05
N THR A 75 3.21 2.88 5.36
CA THR A 75 3.73 2.06 6.46
C THR A 75 3.97 0.60 6.15
N ASN A 76 3.74 0.16 4.91
CA ASN A 76 3.66 -1.26 4.63
C ASN A 76 4.91 -1.85 3.97
N THR A 77 6.04 -1.12 4.01
CA THR A 77 7.31 -1.61 3.48
C THR A 77 8.40 -1.63 4.55
N GLY A 78 9.27 -2.63 4.50
CA GLY A 78 10.39 -2.77 5.43
C GLY A 78 11.31 -3.91 5.06
N TYR A 79 12.42 -4.05 5.79
CA TYR A 79 13.41 -5.11 5.54
C TYR A 79 13.14 -6.41 6.30
N ASN A 80 12.17 -6.43 7.19
CA ASN A 80 11.85 -7.58 7.99
C ASN A 80 10.73 -8.39 7.34
N LYS A 81 11.08 -9.57 6.81
CA LYS A 81 10.08 -10.54 6.34
C LYS A 81 9.30 -11.09 7.54
N PRO A 82 7.96 -11.03 7.56
CA PRO A 82 7.18 -11.70 8.58
C PRO A 82 7.49 -13.20 8.62
N ALA A 83 7.69 -13.75 9.81
CA ALA A 83 8.18 -15.13 9.98
C ALA A 83 7.25 -16.20 9.39
N ALA A 84 5.94 -15.92 9.35
CA ALA A 84 4.93 -16.82 8.80
C ALA A 84 4.89 -16.84 7.26
N TRP A 85 5.50 -15.87 6.59
CA TRP A 85 5.41 -15.73 5.14
C TRP A 85 6.17 -16.81 4.39
N LYS A 86 5.47 -17.44 3.46
CA LYS A 86 6.04 -18.43 2.53
C LYS A 86 6.02 -17.84 1.13
N PRO A 87 7.17 -17.81 0.42
CA PRO A 87 7.18 -17.37 -0.96
C PRO A 87 6.40 -18.36 -1.84
N LEU A 88 5.73 -17.83 -2.85
CA LEU A 88 5.12 -18.65 -3.89
C LEU A 88 6.18 -19.17 -4.84
N ASP A 89 5.96 -20.37 -5.38
CA ASP A 89 6.74 -20.87 -6.51
C ASP A 89 6.44 -20.03 -7.76
N ARG A 90 7.50 -19.55 -8.43
CA ARG A 90 7.42 -18.65 -9.57
C ARG A 90 7.53 -19.35 -10.93
N THR A 91 7.71 -20.68 -10.91
CA THR A 91 8.03 -21.46 -12.13
C THR A 91 6.98 -21.28 -13.21
N ASP A 92 5.70 -21.31 -12.84
CA ASP A 92 4.57 -21.27 -13.77
C ASP A 92 3.87 -19.91 -13.81
N TRP A 93 4.54 -18.84 -13.41
CA TRP A 93 3.97 -17.50 -13.53
C TRP A 93 3.97 -17.06 -15.00
N ASP A 94 2.82 -16.59 -15.48
CA ASP A 94 2.72 -15.95 -16.78
C ASP A 94 2.92 -14.45 -16.63
N VAL A 95 4.11 -13.97 -17.03
CA VAL A 95 4.57 -12.60 -16.82
C VAL A 95 4.29 -11.74 -18.02
N SER A 96 3.74 -10.56 -17.76
CA SER A 96 3.52 -9.48 -18.73
C SER A 96 4.04 -8.15 -18.18
N PHE A 97 4.37 -7.22 -19.05
CA PHE A 97 4.94 -5.92 -18.64
C PHE A 97 4.74 -4.89 -19.76
N SER A 98 4.86 -3.62 -19.39
CA SER A 98 4.65 -2.52 -20.35
C SER A 98 5.74 -2.46 -21.43
N TYR A 99 7.00 -2.35 -21.00
CA TYR A 99 8.16 -2.19 -21.88
C TYR A 99 9.43 -2.79 -21.26
N ALA A 100 10.36 -3.21 -22.12
CA ALA A 100 11.75 -3.49 -21.77
C ALA A 100 12.65 -2.35 -22.28
N TYR A 101 13.67 -1.98 -21.51
CA TYR A 101 14.63 -0.95 -21.90
C TYR A 101 15.33 -1.33 -23.21
N GLY A 102 15.38 -0.40 -24.15
CA GLY A 102 15.94 -0.64 -25.49
C GLY A 102 15.12 -1.61 -26.35
N TYR A 103 13.91 -2.00 -25.95
CA TYR A 103 13.14 -3.11 -26.53
C TYR A 103 13.89 -4.46 -26.49
N ASP A 104 14.87 -4.57 -25.58
CA ASP A 104 15.67 -5.77 -25.38
C ASP A 104 15.09 -6.62 -24.24
N GLU A 105 14.15 -7.50 -24.58
CA GLU A 105 13.52 -8.38 -23.58
C GLU A 105 14.48 -9.45 -23.06
N ALA A 106 15.50 -9.81 -23.81
CA ALA A 106 16.48 -10.79 -23.36
C ALA A 106 17.37 -10.23 -22.23
N GLN A 107 17.60 -8.92 -22.24
CA GLN A 107 18.43 -8.25 -21.24
C GLN A 107 17.62 -7.55 -20.15
N PHE A 108 16.40 -7.08 -20.44
CA PHE A 108 15.60 -6.24 -19.54
C PHE A 108 14.11 -6.63 -19.45
N GLY A 109 13.75 -7.82 -19.92
CA GLY A 109 12.37 -8.28 -19.96
C GLY A 109 11.80 -8.60 -18.57
N GLY A 110 10.48 -8.58 -18.45
CA GLY A 110 9.76 -8.78 -17.19
C GLY A 110 10.01 -10.14 -16.52
N ARG A 111 10.35 -11.17 -17.28
CA ARG A 111 10.69 -12.51 -16.73
C ARG A 111 11.95 -12.49 -15.87
N LEU A 112 12.86 -11.58 -16.13
CA LEU A 112 14.09 -11.42 -15.35
C LEU A 112 13.85 -10.92 -13.92
N ALA A 113 12.65 -10.43 -13.64
CA ALA A 113 12.26 -10.02 -12.29
C ALA A 113 11.74 -11.18 -11.42
N VAL A 114 11.75 -12.41 -11.94
CA VAL A 114 11.26 -13.61 -11.24
C VAL A 114 12.11 -14.85 -11.56
N ASP A 115 13.31 -14.67 -12.12
CA ASP A 115 14.20 -15.76 -12.51
C ASP A 115 15.08 -16.30 -11.38
N GLY A 116 15.11 -15.60 -10.23
CA GLY A 116 15.90 -15.97 -9.06
C GLY A 116 17.34 -15.46 -9.10
N ASP A 117 17.70 -14.65 -10.07
CA ASP A 117 19.03 -14.06 -10.21
C ASP A 117 19.00 -12.55 -9.97
N VAL A 118 19.44 -12.11 -8.80
CA VAL A 118 19.48 -10.69 -8.42
C VAL A 118 20.45 -9.85 -9.27
N SER A 119 21.22 -10.46 -10.16
CA SER A 119 22.08 -9.76 -11.12
C SER A 119 21.38 -9.39 -12.41
N THR A 120 20.24 -10.02 -12.71
CA THR A 120 19.34 -9.66 -13.80
C THR A 120 18.31 -8.64 -13.36
N THR A 121 17.56 -8.05 -14.27
CA THR A 121 16.54 -7.07 -13.91
C THR A 121 15.51 -6.89 -15.02
N TRP A 122 14.24 -6.78 -14.65
CA TRP A 122 13.33 -6.02 -15.46
C TRP A 122 13.67 -4.53 -15.33
N PHE A 123 13.91 -3.88 -16.44
CA PHE A 123 14.18 -2.47 -16.49
C PHE A 123 13.46 -1.82 -17.66
N THR A 124 12.90 -0.65 -17.44
CA THR A 124 12.12 0.05 -18.46
C THR A 124 12.43 1.54 -18.46
N TRP A 125 12.26 2.20 -19.61
CA TRP A 125 12.03 3.63 -19.58
C TRP A 125 10.53 3.85 -19.52
N GLY A 126 10.08 4.68 -18.62
CA GLY A 126 8.69 4.99 -18.58
C GLY A 126 8.48 6.48 -18.60
N VAL A 127 7.62 6.95 -19.47
CA VAL A 127 6.82 8.10 -19.08
C VAL A 127 5.85 7.54 -18.07
N VAL A 128 6.08 7.85 -16.80
CA VAL A 128 5.15 7.49 -15.74
C VAL A 128 3.94 8.42 -15.81
N SER A 129 3.21 8.30 -16.89
CA SER A 129 1.80 8.62 -16.86
C SER A 129 1.12 7.48 -16.10
N ALA A 130 0.21 7.80 -15.21
CA ALA A 130 -0.40 6.80 -14.33
C ALA A 130 -0.89 5.57 -15.14
N GLY A 131 -0.25 4.43 -14.95
CA GLY A 131 -0.58 3.17 -15.59
C GLY A 131 0.19 2.82 -16.87
N GLU A 132 1.13 3.63 -17.35
CA GLU A 132 1.93 3.27 -18.54
C GLU A 132 3.17 2.44 -18.23
N CYS A 133 3.68 2.51 -17.01
CA CYS A 133 4.81 1.70 -16.56
C CYS A 133 4.32 0.65 -15.56
N TRP A 134 4.27 -0.60 -15.97
CA TRP A 134 3.74 -1.67 -15.15
C TRP A 134 4.40 -3.02 -15.42
N TRP A 135 4.34 -3.87 -14.40
CA TRP A 135 4.69 -5.28 -14.45
C TRP A 135 3.54 -6.09 -13.85
N ALA A 136 3.23 -7.24 -14.42
CA ALA A 136 2.14 -8.09 -13.95
C ALA A 136 2.45 -9.57 -14.11
N THR A 137 1.75 -10.41 -13.36
CA THR A 137 1.77 -11.86 -13.50
C THR A 137 0.39 -12.46 -13.31
N THR A 138 0.12 -13.55 -14.06
CA THR A 138 -0.98 -14.45 -13.81
C THR A 138 -0.45 -15.65 -13.03
N LEU A 139 -1.08 -15.95 -11.89
CA LEU A 139 -0.72 -17.07 -11.04
C LEU A 139 -1.33 -18.38 -11.57
N PRO A 140 -0.68 -19.54 -11.38
CA PRO A 140 -1.22 -20.82 -11.85
C PRO A 140 -2.56 -21.17 -11.21
N ALA A 141 -2.78 -20.79 -9.95
CA ALA A 141 -4.03 -20.97 -9.22
C ALA A 141 -4.37 -19.74 -8.38
N PRO A 142 -5.67 -19.49 -8.08
CA PRO A 142 -6.08 -18.45 -7.16
C PRO A 142 -5.41 -18.62 -5.79
N THR A 143 -4.82 -17.57 -5.28
CA THR A 143 -3.97 -17.63 -4.10
C THR A 143 -4.34 -16.54 -3.07
N HIS A 144 -4.20 -16.87 -1.79
CA HIS A 144 -4.23 -15.91 -0.69
C HIS A 144 -2.89 -15.19 -0.62
N LEU A 145 -2.89 -13.86 -0.78
CA LEU A 145 -1.67 -13.06 -0.71
C LEU A 145 -1.62 -12.23 0.57
N THR A 146 -0.57 -12.43 1.36
CA THR A 146 -0.27 -11.64 2.56
C THR A 146 0.62 -10.44 2.27
N GLY A 147 1.38 -10.48 1.18
CA GLY A 147 2.25 -9.39 0.76
C GLY A 147 3.16 -9.78 -0.40
N PHE A 148 4.10 -8.90 -0.67
CA PHE A 148 5.13 -9.11 -1.70
C PHE A 148 6.46 -8.49 -1.29
N SER A 149 7.53 -8.77 -2.02
CA SER A 149 8.79 -8.06 -1.88
C SER A 149 9.34 -7.60 -3.22
N LEU A 150 10.12 -6.52 -3.18
CA LEU A 150 10.95 -6.07 -4.29
C LEU A 150 12.41 -6.06 -3.87
N THR A 151 13.27 -6.61 -4.74
CA THR A 151 14.72 -6.48 -4.66
C THR A 151 15.18 -5.46 -5.68
N ARG A 152 16.04 -4.55 -5.27
CA ARG A 152 16.52 -3.47 -6.14
C ARG A 152 17.28 -4.02 -7.34
N GLN A 153 17.20 -3.32 -8.46
CA GLN A 153 18.13 -3.49 -9.56
C GLN A 153 19.51 -2.87 -9.21
N THR A 154 20.59 -3.48 -9.70
CA THR A 154 21.97 -3.02 -9.46
C THR A 154 22.70 -2.64 -10.74
N THR A 155 22.10 -2.89 -11.90
CA THR A 155 22.68 -2.62 -13.23
C THR A 155 22.81 -1.13 -13.50
N PHE A 156 21.88 -0.34 -13.00
CA PHE A 156 21.82 1.12 -13.20
C PHE A 156 21.90 1.86 -11.87
N GLY A 157 21.94 3.19 -11.93
CA GLY A 157 21.98 4.02 -10.73
C GLY A 157 20.83 3.78 -9.75
N SER A 158 21.08 3.94 -8.46
CA SER A 158 20.09 3.73 -7.40
C SER A 158 18.85 4.62 -7.48
N SER A 159 18.94 5.75 -8.20
CA SER A 159 17.81 6.66 -8.47
C SER A 159 16.70 6.03 -9.29
N TYR A 160 17.00 4.96 -10.04
CA TYR A 160 16.07 4.26 -10.92
C TYR A 160 15.36 3.08 -10.24
N ASN A 161 15.60 2.83 -8.97
CA ASN A 161 14.81 1.83 -8.23
C ASN A 161 13.40 2.35 -7.94
N VAL A 162 12.44 1.44 -7.91
CA VAL A 162 11.05 1.75 -7.58
C VAL A 162 10.98 2.42 -6.21
N ARG A 163 10.32 3.57 -6.14
CA ARG A 163 10.09 4.33 -4.90
C ARG A 163 8.65 4.34 -4.47
N GLU A 164 7.75 4.33 -5.43
CA GLU A 164 6.32 4.29 -5.16
C GLU A 164 5.63 3.48 -6.25
N ALA A 165 4.76 2.58 -5.84
CA ALA A 165 4.01 1.72 -6.74
C ALA A 165 2.58 1.49 -6.24
N LYS A 166 1.62 1.53 -7.16
CA LYS A 166 0.25 1.03 -6.94
C LYS A 166 0.23 -0.46 -7.24
N VAL A 167 -0.32 -1.21 -6.32
CA VAL A 167 -0.57 -2.63 -6.54
C VAL A 167 -2.04 -2.84 -6.84
N LYS A 168 -2.28 -3.63 -7.87
CA LYS A 168 -3.60 -4.05 -8.31
C LYS A 168 -3.66 -5.56 -8.37
N VAL A 169 -4.84 -6.10 -8.15
CA VAL A 169 -5.12 -7.54 -8.24
C VAL A 169 -6.40 -7.78 -9.01
N LYS A 170 -6.49 -8.97 -9.62
CA LYS A 170 -7.77 -9.55 -10.03
C LYS A 170 -7.94 -10.87 -9.32
N LYS A 171 -9.14 -11.11 -8.83
CA LYS A 171 -9.56 -12.41 -8.35
C LYS A 171 -9.95 -13.29 -9.53
N GLU A 172 -10.07 -14.58 -9.28
CA GLU A 172 -10.57 -15.48 -10.31
C GLU A 172 -11.97 -15.06 -10.78
N GLY A 173 -12.11 -14.89 -12.10
CA GLY A 173 -13.35 -14.43 -12.73
C GLY A 173 -13.53 -12.92 -12.83
N ASP A 174 -12.70 -12.11 -12.19
CA ASP A 174 -12.77 -10.65 -12.32
C ASP A 174 -12.31 -10.21 -13.72
N THR A 175 -13.01 -9.24 -14.29
CA THR A 175 -12.63 -8.57 -15.55
C THR A 175 -11.82 -7.31 -15.29
N GLU A 176 -12.03 -6.67 -14.14
CA GLU A 176 -11.43 -5.39 -13.80
C GLU A 176 -10.39 -5.51 -12.69
N TRP A 177 -9.37 -4.64 -12.75
CA TRP A 177 -8.35 -4.53 -11.72
C TRP A 177 -8.90 -3.84 -10.47
N THR A 178 -8.69 -4.44 -9.31
CA THR A 178 -8.98 -3.85 -8.00
C THR A 178 -7.68 -3.36 -7.35
N GLU A 179 -7.66 -2.15 -6.84
CA GLU A 179 -6.51 -1.59 -6.12
C GLU A 179 -6.33 -2.29 -4.76
N ALA A 180 -5.14 -2.88 -4.54
CA ALA A 180 -4.76 -3.53 -3.30
C ALA A 180 -3.94 -2.63 -2.38
N GLY A 181 -3.33 -1.56 -2.91
CA GLY A 181 -2.61 -0.57 -2.12
C GLY A 181 -1.65 0.31 -2.90
N LEU A 182 -1.17 1.36 -2.22
CA LEU A 182 -0.05 2.20 -2.64
C LEU A 182 1.11 1.97 -1.68
N PHE A 183 2.26 1.54 -2.23
CA PHE A 183 3.44 1.19 -1.44
C PHE A 183 4.59 2.13 -1.75
N ARG A 184 5.27 2.58 -0.70
CA ARG A 184 6.45 3.43 -0.78
C ARG A 184 7.66 2.69 -0.28
N PHE A 185 8.64 2.58 -1.15
CA PHE A 185 9.91 1.92 -0.88
C PHE A 185 10.95 2.98 -0.48
N GLY A 186 11.63 2.73 0.64
CA GLY A 186 12.76 3.54 1.07
C GLY A 186 14.01 3.27 0.24
N SER A 187 15.14 3.85 0.67
CA SER A 187 16.42 3.53 0.07
C SER A 187 16.74 2.06 0.28
N PHE A 188 16.99 1.32 -0.80
CA PHE A 188 17.38 -0.08 -0.72
C PHE A 188 18.78 -0.24 -0.14
N LYS A 189 18.99 -1.28 0.67
CA LYS A 189 20.27 -1.65 1.28
C LYS A 189 20.85 -2.85 0.55
N GLY A 190 21.88 -2.63 -0.26
CA GLY A 190 22.46 -3.73 -1.01
C GLY A 190 21.40 -4.44 -1.87
N ASN A 191 21.40 -5.77 -1.84
CA ASN A 191 20.41 -6.63 -2.49
C ASN A 191 19.33 -7.13 -1.53
N ASP A 192 19.19 -6.51 -0.36
CA ASP A 192 18.16 -6.89 0.59
C ASP A 192 16.77 -6.52 0.03
N PRO A 193 15.80 -7.45 -0.01
CA PRO A 193 14.45 -7.16 -0.44
C PRO A 193 13.74 -6.24 0.55
N GLN A 194 12.87 -5.38 0.06
CA GLN A 194 11.89 -4.67 0.87
C GLN A 194 10.55 -5.37 0.76
N TYR A 195 9.96 -5.67 1.90
CA TYR A 195 8.69 -6.39 2.06
C TYR A 195 7.54 -5.42 2.20
N ALA A 196 6.47 -5.66 1.48
CA ALA A 196 5.24 -4.88 1.47
C ALA A 196 4.08 -5.76 1.95
N VAL A 197 3.38 -5.33 3.00
CA VAL A 197 2.30 -6.11 3.64
C VAL A 197 0.95 -5.65 3.15
N PHE A 198 0.08 -6.58 2.76
CA PHE A 198 -1.33 -6.30 2.51
C PHE A 198 -2.12 -6.24 3.83
N ILE A 199 -2.87 -5.17 4.02
CA ILE A 199 -3.72 -4.99 5.20
C ILE A 199 -5.13 -4.56 4.73
N PRO A 200 -6.12 -5.46 4.82
CA PRO A 200 -5.98 -6.90 5.08
C PRO A 200 -5.30 -7.65 3.93
N ALA A 201 -4.93 -8.90 4.17
CA ALA A 201 -4.49 -9.83 3.12
C ALA A 201 -5.57 -9.97 2.04
N VAL A 202 -5.15 -10.32 0.82
CA VAL A 202 -6.05 -10.37 -0.34
C VAL A 202 -6.33 -11.83 -0.73
N GLU A 203 -7.61 -12.19 -0.74
CA GLU A 203 -8.06 -13.54 -1.05
C GLU A 203 -8.29 -13.78 -2.53
N ASN A 204 -8.06 -15.02 -2.98
CA ASN A 204 -8.40 -15.51 -4.32
C ASN A 204 -7.76 -14.72 -5.47
N VAL A 205 -6.53 -14.24 -5.28
CA VAL A 205 -5.80 -13.50 -6.30
C VAL A 205 -5.39 -14.43 -7.43
N LYS A 206 -5.80 -14.12 -8.65
CA LYS A 206 -5.43 -14.80 -9.89
C LYS A 206 -4.41 -14.01 -10.69
N GLU A 207 -4.53 -12.68 -10.71
CA GLU A 207 -3.58 -11.80 -11.36
C GLU A 207 -3.09 -10.72 -10.38
N PHE A 208 -1.80 -10.43 -10.46
CA PHE A 208 -1.12 -9.41 -9.66
C PHE A 208 -0.41 -8.41 -10.56
N ARG A 209 -0.52 -7.13 -10.26
CA ARG A 209 0.10 -6.07 -11.06
C ARG A 209 0.67 -4.97 -10.18
N ILE A 210 1.83 -4.48 -10.59
CA ILE A 210 2.47 -3.29 -10.04
C ILE A 210 2.48 -2.21 -11.11
N ASP A 211 1.80 -1.09 -10.85
CA ASP A 211 1.91 0.15 -11.61
C ASP A 211 2.93 1.04 -10.93
N ILE A 212 4.01 1.38 -11.59
CA ILE A 212 5.05 2.23 -11.02
C ILE A 212 4.57 3.68 -11.03
N VAL A 213 4.66 4.35 -9.89
CA VAL A 213 4.30 5.75 -9.71
C VAL A 213 5.53 6.65 -9.65
N SER A 214 6.62 6.14 -9.08
CA SER A 214 7.88 6.87 -8.96
C SER A 214 9.06 5.89 -8.96
N PRO A 215 10.17 6.21 -9.63
CA PRO A 215 10.52 7.47 -10.33
C PRO A 215 9.79 7.66 -11.67
N ALA A 216 9.80 8.89 -12.17
CA ALA A 216 9.05 9.25 -13.38
C ALA A 216 9.76 8.88 -14.70
N ASP A 217 11.06 8.61 -14.65
CA ASP A 217 11.85 8.32 -15.85
C ASP A 217 12.11 6.82 -16.02
N PHE A 218 13.34 6.39 -15.81
CA PHE A 218 13.74 4.99 -15.87
C PHE A 218 13.46 4.31 -14.54
N THR A 219 13.02 3.06 -14.59
CA THR A 219 12.76 2.29 -13.38
C THR A 219 12.88 0.80 -13.61
N GLY A 220 13.08 0.04 -12.54
CA GLY A 220 13.12 -1.41 -12.58
C GLY A 220 13.40 -2.01 -11.21
N PHE A 221 13.33 -3.32 -11.16
CA PHE A 221 13.68 -4.14 -9.99
C PHE A 221 14.27 -5.47 -10.44
N ALA A 222 15.18 -6.04 -9.63
CA ALA A 222 15.82 -7.30 -9.94
C ALA A 222 14.87 -8.48 -9.67
N GLU A 223 14.24 -8.52 -8.50
CA GLU A 223 13.39 -9.63 -8.12
C GLU A 223 12.08 -9.17 -7.48
N LEU A 224 11.02 -9.92 -7.75
CA LEU A 224 9.72 -9.83 -7.11
C LEU A 224 9.31 -11.20 -6.58
N ASP A 225 8.94 -11.24 -5.31
CA ASP A 225 8.31 -12.40 -4.69
C ASP A 225 6.93 -12.05 -4.17
N LEU A 226 5.99 -12.99 -4.27
CA LEU A 226 4.68 -12.95 -3.63
C LEU A 226 4.64 -13.94 -2.48
N TYR A 227 3.88 -13.63 -1.42
CA TYR A 227 3.83 -14.41 -0.18
C TYR A 227 2.40 -14.74 0.23
N GLN A 228 2.27 -15.97 0.77
CA GLN A 228 1.05 -16.48 1.43
C GLN A 228 1.30 -16.74 2.91
#